data_0567ffa2193309b3fbd690d065e82676
#
_entry.id   0567ffa2193309b3fbd690d065e82676
#
_cell.length_a   1.000
_cell.length_b   1.000
_cell.length_c   1.000
_cell.angle_alpha   90.00
_cell.angle_beta   90.00
_cell.angle_gamma   90.00
#
_symmetry.space_group_name_H-M   'P 1'
#
loop_
_entity.id
_entity.type
_entity.pdbx_description
1 polymer ?
#
loop_
_entity_poly.entity_id
_entity_poly.type
_entity_poly.pdbx_seq_one_letter_code
_entity_poly.pdbx_strand_id
1 'polypeptide(L)'
;MRVISGTAKGRHLQAVPGDSTRPITDRVKEALFNILGADVIDTEFLDLFGGTGGVGIEALSRGAAHAVFIDKNHKAQETIKANLELTRLVERGEIVRGDAFRYLQGVPQPFHYIYVAPPQYERLWVNALTLLDEQPGWLADDGEIIVQIHPKEYEVQALENFEEIEQRKYSSTLLVFYEHRQEA
;
A
#
# COMPACT_ATOMS: atom_id res chain seq x y z
N MET A 1 1.66 0.28 -16.52
CA MET A 1 1.11 1.13 -15.43
C MET A 1 1.63 2.55 -15.57
N ARG A 2 0.83 3.52 -15.24
CA ARG A 2 1.19 4.94 -15.28
C ARG A 2 0.72 5.65 -14.01
N VAL A 3 1.30 6.81 -13.73
CA VAL A 3 0.78 7.73 -12.71
C VAL A 3 -0.47 8.42 -13.27
N ILE A 4 -1.57 8.36 -12.52
CA ILE A 4 -2.89 8.82 -12.99
C ILE A 4 -3.08 10.31 -12.76
N SER A 5 -2.63 10.81 -11.59
CA SER A 5 -2.85 12.21 -11.22
C SER A 5 -1.66 12.80 -10.44
N GLY A 6 -1.73 14.10 -10.17
CA GLY A 6 -0.72 14.81 -9.39
C GLY A 6 0.48 15.29 -10.19
N THR A 7 1.58 15.56 -9.51
CA THR A 7 2.79 16.18 -10.08
C THR A 7 3.51 15.33 -11.13
N ALA A 8 3.37 14.00 -11.05
CA ALA A 8 3.96 13.04 -11.97
C ALA A 8 2.94 12.43 -12.95
N LYS A 9 1.75 13.02 -13.09
CA LYS A 9 0.69 12.56 -14.00
C LYS A 9 1.22 12.20 -15.39
N GLY A 10 0.80 11.04 -15.89
CA GLY A 10 1.12 10.53 -17.23
C GLY A 10 2.47 9.81 -17.35
N ARG A 11 3.31 9.83 -16.32
CA ARG A 11 4.58 9.08 -16.33
C ARG A 11 4.32 7.59 -16.34
N HIS A 12 4.95 6.88 -17.30
CA HIS A 12 4.89 5.43 -17.37
C HIS A 12 5.92 4.82 -16.43
N LEU A 13 5.48 3.96 -15.52
CA LEU A 13 6.35 3.29 -14.57
C LEU A 13 6.91 1.99 -15.17
N GLN A 14 8.15 1.68 -14.79
CA GLN A 14 8.80 0.44 -15.15
C GLN A 14 8.18 -0.73 -14.39
N ALA A 15 8.07 -1.88 -15.05
CA ALA A 15 7.69 -3.14 -14.43
C ALA A 15 8.90 -3.82 -13.77
N VAL A 16 8.67 -4.66 -12.76
CA VAL A 16 9.71 -5.49 -12.17
C VAL A 16 10.11 -6.59 -13.17
N PRO A 17 11.39 -6.70 -13.56
CA PRO A 17 11.84 -7.70 -14.53
C PRO A 17 11.60 -9.12 -14.04
N GLY A 18 10.95 -9.96 -14.87
CA GLY A 18 10.70 -11.36 -14.57
C GLY A 18 9.67 -11.61 -13.48
N ASP A 19 8.97 -10.58 -13.03
CA ASP A 19 7.89 -10.73 -12.07
C ASP A 19 6.61 -11.19 -12.77
N SER A 20 6.05 -12.30 -12.27
CA SER A 20 4.76 -12.81 -12.70
C SER A 20 3.59 -12.19 -11.90
N THR A 21 3.88 -11.38 -10.89
CA THR A 21 2.85 -10.72 -10.10
C THR A 21 2.11 -9.69 -10.95
N ARG A 22 0.81 -9.66 -10.79
CA ARG A 22 -0.05 -8.72 -11.48
C ARG A 22 -0.09 -7.41 -10.69
N PRO A 23 0.54 -6.32 -11.16
CA PRO A 23 0.40 -5.04 -10.50
C PRO A 23 -1.06 -4.57 -10.57
N ILE A 24 -1.44 -3.68 -9.63
CA ILE A 24 -2.73 -3.01 -9.67
C ILE A 24 -2.95 -2.37 -11.05
N THR A 25 -4.15 -2.52 -11.60
CA THR A 25 -4.48 -1.85 -12.87
C THR A 25 -4.64 -0.35 -12.68
N ASP A 26 -4.42 0.42 -13.74
CA ASP A 26 -4.62 1.89 -13.71
C ASP A 26 -6.04 2.24 -13.25
N ARG A 27 -7.05 1.48 -13.69
CA ARG A 27 -8.45 1.67 -13.31
C ARG A 27 -8.68 1.48 -11.81
N VAL A 28 -8.15 0.42 -11.22
CA VAL A 28 -8.33 0.13 -9.79
C VAL A 28 -7.56 1.14 -8.95
N LYS A 29 -6.35 1.51 -9.38
CA LYS A 29 -5.56 2.53 -8.72
C LYS A 29 -6.25 3.90 -8.75
N GLU A 30 -6.82 4.29 -9.88
CA GLU A 30 -7.63 5.51 -9.99
C GLU A 30 -8.83 5.46 -9.02
N ALA A 31 -9.55 4.35 -8.98
CA ALA A 31 -10.68 4.18 -8.08
C ALA A 31 -10.26 4.28 -6.60
N LEU A 32 -9.15 3.62 -6.22
CA LEU A 32 -8.59 3.73 -4.87
C LEU A 32 -8.33 5.19 -4.48
N PHE A 33 -7.58 5.91 -5.30
CA PHE A 33 -7.23 7.30 -4.98
C PHE A 33 -8.40 8.29 -5.13
N ASN A 34 -9.45 7.94 -5.87
CA ASN A 34 -10.70 8.70 -5.84
C ASN A 34 -11.45 8.53 -4.50
N ILE A 35 -11.35 7.36 -3.88
CA ILE A 35 -11.87 7.11 -2.53
C ILE A 35 -11.09 7.93 -1.50
N LEU A 36 -9.74 7.88 -1.53
CA LEU A 36 -8.90 8.64 -0.61
C LEU A 36 -9.01 10.15 -0.82
N GLY A 37 -9.25 10.60 -2.05
CA GLY A 37 -9.47 12.01 -2.38
C GLY A 37 -8.31 12.91 -1.95
N ALA A 38 -8.67 14.06 -1.37
CA ALA A 38 -7.70 15.05 -0.89
C ALA A 38 -7.05 14.67 0.45
N ASP A 39 -7.60 13.68 1.15
CA ASP A 39 -7.09 13.27 2.46
C ASP A 39 -5.69 12.62 2.37
N VAL A 40 -5.25 12.25 1.17
CA VAL A 40 -3.88 11.77 0.94
C VAL A 40 -2.81 12.87 1.03
N ILE A 41 -3.20 14.13 0.92
CA ILE A 41 -2.26 15.27 0.96
C ILE A 41 -1.63 15.38 2.36
N ASP A 42 -0.32 15.59 2.40
CA ASP A 42 0.50 15.73 3.62
C ASP A 42 0.53 14.49 4.53
N THR A 43 0.16 13.31 4.00
CA THR A 43 0.15 12.05 4.75
C THR A 43 1.45 11.26 4.65
N GLU A 44 1.66 10.40 5.66
CA GLU A 44 2.64 9.32 5.66
C GLU A 44 2.00 8.05 5.07
N PHE A 45 2.60 7.48 4.04
CA PHE A 45 2.07 6.33 3.31
C PHE A 45 3.03 5.13 3.42
N LEU A 46 2.55 3.96 3.79
CA LEU A 46 3.31 2.71 3.79
C LEU A 46 2.83 1.77 2.69
N ASP A 47 3.69 1.47 1.73
CA ASP A 47 3.50 0.43 0.71
C ASP A 47 4.23 -0.84 1.17
N LEU A 48 3.51 -1.73 1.85
CA LEU A 48 4.10 -2.85 2.60
C LEU A 48 4.65 -3.97 1.69
N PHE A 49 4.18 -4.06 0.45
CA PHE A 49 4.66 -4.96 -0.58
C PHE A 49 4.87 -4.16 -1.87
N GLY A 50 5.97 -3.40 -1.90
CA GLY A 50 6.18 -2.32 -2.85
C GLY A 50 6.08 -2.66 -4.33
N GLY A 51 6.63 -3.79 -4.75
CA GLY A 51 6.60 -4.21 -6.16
C GLY A 51 7.21 -3.17 -7.09
N THR A 52 6.39 -2.57 -7.95
CA THR A 52 6.81 -1.46 -8.83
C THR A 52 6.88 -0.11 -8.12
N GLY A 53 6.34 -0.01 -6.91
CA GLY A 53 6.12 1.24 -6.20
C GLY A 53 4.89 2.04 -6.69
N GLY A 54 4.07 1.45 -7.56
CA GLY A 54 3.03 2.18 -8.29
C GLY A 54 1.99 2.85 -7.41
N VAL A 55 1.65 2.28 -6.26
CA VAL A 55 0.65 2.86 -5.34
C VAL A 55 1.26 3.94 -4.46
N GLY A 56 2.40 3.68 -3.83
CA GLY A 56 3.09 4.71 -3.03
C GLY A 56 3.55 5.91 -3.88
N ILE A 57 4.00 5.69 -5.12
CA ILE A 57 4.35 6.78 -6.06
C ILE A 57 3.11 7.58 -6.45
N GLU A 58 1.96 6.95 -6.66
CA GLU A 58 0.70 7.66 -6.90
C GLU A 58 0.34 8.54 -5.70
N ALA A 59 0.47 8.03 -4.47
CA ALA A 59 0.25 8.81 -3.25
C ALA A 59 1.16 10.04 -3.21
N LEU A 60 2.46 9.87 -3.44
CA LEU A 60 3.42 10.98 -3.50
C LEU A 60 3.08 11.99 -4.59
N SER A 61 2.70 11.53 -5.77
CA SER A 61 2.30 12.39 -6.89
C SER A 61 1.08 13.25 -6.56
N ARG A 62 0.17 12.72 -5.75
CA ARG A 62 -1.05 13.41 -5.31
C ARG A 62 -0.86 14.26 -4.06
N GLY A 63 0.33 14.29 -3.48
CA GLY A 63 0.68 15.22 -2.40
C GLY A 63 0.95 14.57 -1.05
N ALA A 64 1.03 13.24 -0.94
CA ALA A 64 1.52 12.61 0.29
C ALA A 64 2.88 13.20 0.67
N ALA A 65 3.11 13.43 1.96
CA ALA A 65 4.35 14.03 2.43
C ALA A 65 5.53 13.08 2.24
N HIS A 66 5.32 11.80 2.55
CA HIS A 66 6.33 10.77 2.50
C HIS A 66 5.71 9.41 2.20
N ALA A 67 6.46 8.53 1.54
CA ALA A 67 6.07 7.14 1.34
C ALA A 67 7.24 6.20 1.64
N VAL A 68 6.96 5.15 2.40
CA VAL A 68 7.91 4.06 2.68
C VAL A 68 7.48 2.84 1.87
N PHE A 69 8.44 2.25 1.16
CA PHE A 69 8.25 1.07 0.32
C PHE A 69 9.03 -0.09 0.90
N ILE A 70 8.34 -1.17 1.24
CA ILE A 70 8.99 -2.40 1.72
C ILE A 70 8.95 -3.44 0.61
N ASP A 71 10.07 -4.02 0.28
CA ASP A 71 10.13 -5.21 -0.57
C ASP A 71 11.38 -6.04 -0.27
N LYS A 72 11.24 -7.36 -0.26
CA LYS A 72 12.36 -8.28 -0.08
C LYS A 72 13.11 -8.58 -1.39
N ASN A 73 12.45 -8.36 -2.54
CA ASN A 73 13.02 -8.65 -3.85
C ASN A 73 13.92 -7.50 -4.32
N HIS A 74 15.18 -7.79 -4.55
CA HIS A 74 16.16 -6.80 -5.04
C HIS A 74 15.73 -6.13 -6.35
N LYS A 75 15.15 -6.89 -7.29
CA LYS A 75 14.67 -6.32 -8.56
C LYS A 75 13.52 -5.33 -8.35
N ALA A 76 12.63 -5.62 -7.40
CA ALA A 76 11.56 -4.70 -7.02
C ALA A 76 12.14 -3.41 -6.41
N GLN A 77 13.10 -3.53 -5.50
CA GLN A 77 13.77 -2.36 -4.88
C GLN A 77 14.42 -1.45 -5.94
N GLU A 78 15.15 -2.04 -6.91
CA GLU A 78 15.75 -1.28 -8.01
C GLU A 78 14.69 -0.65 -8.93
N THR A 79 13.59 -1.35 -9.16
CA THR A 79 12.46 -0.82 -9.94
C THR A 79 11.79 0.35 -9.23
N ILE A 80 11.52 0.25 -7.92
CA ILE A 80 10.99 1.36 -7.12
C ILE A 80 11.90 2.58 -7.20
N LYS A 81 13.22 2.36 -7.03
CA LYS A 81 14.22 3.43 -7.13
C LYS A 81 14.17 4.12 -8.49
N ALA A 82 14.20 3.34 -9.58
CA ALA A 82 14.13 3.87 -10.94
C ALA A 82 12.82 4.65 -11.18
N ASN A 83 11.68 4.16 -10.66
CA ASN A 83 10.39 4.82 -10.79
C ASN A 83 10.30 6.11 -9.96
N LEU A 84 10.91 6.16 -8.78
CA LEU A 84 11.02 7.40 -7.99
C LEU A 84 11.88 8.45 -8.72
N GLU A 85 13.00 8.04 -9.32
CA GLU A 85 13.84 8.92 -10.13
C GLU A 85 13.09 9.45 -11.36
N LEU A 86 12.41 8.55 -12.10
CA LEU A 86 11.59 8.88 -13.28
C LEU A 86 10.52 9.92 -12.97
N THR A 87 9.90 9.80 -11.80
CA THR A 87 8.81 10.68 -11.35
C THR A 87 9.30 11.92 -10.60
N ARG A 88 10.61 12.02 -10.30
CA ARG A 88 11.24 13.09 -9.51
C ARG A 88 10.70 13.17 -8.09
N LEU A 89 10.42 12.02 -7.48
CA LEU A 89 9.85 11.91 -6.13
C LEU A 89 10.82 11.28 -5.12
N VAL A 90 12.09 11.14 -5.48
CA VAL A 90 13.12 10.47 -4.66
C VAL A 90 13.20 11.05 -3.25
N GLU A 91 13.14 12.38 -3.11
CA GLU A 91 13.30 13.07 -1.81
C GLU A 91 12.18 12.74 -0.79
N ARG A 92 11.06 12.21 -1.28
CA ARG A 92 9.90 11.87 -0.44
C ARG A 92 9.62 10.35 -0.37
N GLY A 93 10.46 9.54 -1.01
CA GLY A 93 10.34 8.09 -1.02
C GLY A 93 11.49 7.42 -0.27
N GLU A 94 11.15 6.52 0.65
CA GLU A 94 12.12 5.68 1.36
C GLU A 94 11.94 4.22 0.97
N ILE A 95 13.03 3.53 0.59
CA ILE A 95 13.01 2.11 0.24
C ILE A 95 13.66 1.32 1.38
N VAL A 96 12.87 0.50 2.06
CA VAL A 96 13.34 -0.43 3.08
C VAL A 96 13.51 -1.82 2.47
N ARG A 97 14.76 -2.29 2.44
CA ARG A 97 15.13 -3.60 1.91
C ARG A 97 14.87 -4.67 2.96
N GLY A 98 13.86 -5.48 2.77
CA GLY A 98 13.56 -6.55 3.71
C GLY A 98 12.17 -7.13 3.57
N ASP A 99 11.91 -8.06 4.47
CA ASP A 99 10.64 -8.74 4.58
C ASP A 99 9.61 -7.87 5.32
N ALA A 100 8.39 -7.78 4.78
CA ALA A 100 7.30 -6.98 5.33
C ALA A 100 6.93 -7.37 6.77
N PHE A 101 6.90 -8.68 7.05
CA PHE A 101 6.54 -9.19 8.38
C PHE A 101 7.60 -8.85 9.41
N ARG A 102 8.87 -8.96 9.03
CA ARG A 102 9.98 -8.55 9.89
C ARG A 102 9.97 -7.05 10.16
N TYR A 103 9.61 -6.26 9.17
CA TYR A 103 9.45 -4.81 9.34
C TYR A 103 8.36 -4.50 10.38
N LEU A 104 7.19 -5.14 10.28
CA LEU A 104 6.08 -4.95 11.22
C LEU A 104 6.36 -5.47 12.64
N GLN A 105 7.36 -6.32 12.84
CA GLN A 105 7.83 -6.75 14.16
C GLN A 105 8.79 -5.74 14.82
N GLY A 106 9.15 -4.69 14.10
CA GLY A 106 9.99 -3.61 14.61
C GLY A 106 9.24 -2.62 15.49
N VAL A 107 9.83 -1.45 15.68
CA VAL A 107 9.21 -0.36 16.44
C VAL A 107 8.20 0.37 15.56
N PRO A 108 6.92 0.43 15.97
CA PRO A 108 5.89 1.11 15.19
C PRO A 108 6.20 2.59 14.94
N GLN A 109 5.90 3.02 13.73
CA GLN A 109 5.83 4.42 13.31
C GLN A 109 4.45 4.64 12.70
N PRO A 110 3.70 5.67 13.10
CA PRO A 110 2.34 5.84 12.63
C PRO A 110 2.30 6.28 11.17
N PHE A 111 1.56 5.53 10.35
CA PHE A 111 1.22 5.88 8.97
C PHE A 111 -0.27 6.22 8.86
N HIS A 112 -0.61 7.19 8.04
CA HIS A 112 -2.02 7.52 7.75
C HIS A 112 -2.64 6.48 6.81
N TYR A 113 -1.85 5.92 5.90
CA TYR A 113 -2.28 4.85 5.01
C TYR A 113 -1.28 3.72 4.99
N ILE A 114 -1.76 2.49 5.19
CA ILE A 114 -0.97 1.27 5.06
C ILE A 114 -1.60 0.44 3.95
N TYR A 115 -0.89 0.30 2.83
CA TYR A 115 -1.32 -0.50 1.70
C TYR A 115 -0.70 -1.89 1.74
N VAL A 116 -1.57 -2.91 1.73
CA VAL A 116 -1.22 -4.32 1.89
C VAL A 116 -1.66 -5.10 0.67
N ALA A 117 -0.75 -5.32 -0.27
CA ALA A 117 -1.01 -6.04 -1.52
C ALA A 117 0.05 -7.14 -1.76
N PRO A 118 0.05 -8.21 -0.94
CA PRO A 118 1.01 -9.29 -1.06
C PRO A 118 0.73 -10.18 -2.27
N PRO A 119 1.66 -11.09 -2.62
CA PRO A 119 1.39 -12.17 -3.56
C PRO A 119 0.10 -12.92 -3.20
N GLN A 120 -0.68 -13.27 -4.25
CA GLN A 120 -2.01 -13.88 -4.09
C GLN A 120 -1.92 -15.33 -3.63
N TYR A 121 -2.98 -15.81 -2.99
CA TYR A 121 -3.22 -17.22 -2.60
C TYR A 121 -2.28 -17.81 -1.54
N GLU A 122 -1.49 -16.98 -0.85
CA GLU A 122 -0.59 -17.43 0.22
C GLU A 122 -1.06 -16.96 1.62
N ARG A 123 -2.24 -16.36 1.74
CA ARG A 123 -2.79 -15.77 2.98
C ARG A 123 -1.86 -14.75 3.68
N LEU A 124 -0.92 -14.18 2.94
CA LEU A 124 0.05 -13.23 3.50
C LEU A 124 -0.61 -11.94 4.00
N TRP A 125 -1.75 -11.57 3.39
CA TRP A 125 -2.53 -10.42 3.84
C TRP A 125 -3.10 -10.61 5.26
N VAL A 126 -3.52 -11.83 5.60
CA VAL A 126 -3.99 -12.18 6.95
C VAL A 126 -2.87 -12.02 7.96
N ASN A 127 -1.67 -12.55 7.64
CA ASN A 127 -0.51 -12.43 8.50
C ASN A 127 -0.10 -10.96 8.72
N ALA A 128 -0.11 -10.15 7.66
CA ALA A 128 0.18 -8.72 7.76
C ALA A 128 -0.84 -8.00 8.66
N LEU A 129 -2.12 -8.27 8.44
CA LEU A 129 -3.21 -7.66 9.21
C LEU A 129 -3.16 -8.08 10.69
N THR A 130 -2.83 -9.34 10.98
CA THR A 130 -2.62 -9.84 12.35
C THR A 130 -1.48 -9.10 13.05
N LEU A 131 -0.33 -8.94 12.39
CA LEU A 131 0.81 -8.21 12.97
C LEU A 131 0.49 -6.73 13.20
N LEU A 132 -0.27 -6.11 12.30
CA LEU A 132 -0.74 -4.73 12.48
C LEU A 132 -1.69 -4.63 13.68
N ASP A 133 -2.58 -5.62 13.85
CA ASP A 133 -3.53 -5.66 14.97
C ASP A 133 -2.82 -5.90 16.31
N GLU A 134 -1.76 -6.71 16.34
CA GLU A 134 -0.91 -6.90 17.51
C GLU A 134 -0.14 -5.64 17.91
N GLN A 135 0.16 -4.77 16.96
CA GLN A 135 0.88 -3.51 17.16
C GLN A 135 0.16 -2.34 16.49
N PRO A 136 -1.00 -1.93 17.03
CA PRO A 136 -1.86 -0.92 16.37
C PRO A 136 -1.22 0.46 16.19
N GLY A 137 -0.11 0.73 16.86
CA GLY A 137 0.68 1.96 16.69
C GLY A 137 1.31 2.16 15.31
N TRP A 138 1.26 1.16 14.42
CA TRP A 138 1.61 1.34 13.01
C TRP A 138 0.63 2.23 12.24
N LEU A 139 -0.63 2.29 12.66
CA LEU A 139 -1.65 3.12 12.04
C LEU A 139 -1.88 4.39 12.87
N ALA A 140 -1.86 5.55 12.22
CA ALA A 140 -2.28 6.80 12.83
C ALA A 140 -3.76 6.72 13.28
N ASP A 141 -4.17 7.53 14.26
CA ASP A 141 -5.51 7.46 14.85
C ASP A 141 -6.64 7.66 13.82
N ASP A 142 -6.38 8.47 12.80
CA ASP A 142 -7.29 8.77 11.68
C ASP A 142 -6.91 8.02 10.39
N GLY A 143 -6.07 7.00 10.51
CA GLY A 143 -5.54 6.27 9.36
C GLY A 143 -6.42 5.12 8.89
N GLU A 144 -6.07 4.60 7.71
CA GLU A 144 -6.72 3.43 7.09
C GLU A 144 -5.70 2.39 6.65
N ILE A 145 -6.02 1.12 6.87
CA ILE A 145 -5.34 -0.02 6.26
C ILE A 145 -6.14 -0.42 5.02
N ILE A 146 -5.46 -0.53 3.88
CA ILE A 146 -6.05 -0.88 2.60
C ILE A 146 -5.47 -2.20 2.14
N VAL A 147 -6.28 -3.25 2.16
CA VAL A 147 -5.88 -4.59 1.71
C VAL A 147 -6.37 -4.80 0.28
N GLN A 148 -5.45 -5.18 -0.63
CA GLN A 148 -5.78 -5.57 -1.99
C GLN A 148 -5.56 -7.07 -2.18
N ILE A 149 -6.64 -7.79 -2.51
CA ILE A 149 -6.64 -9.24 -2.71
C ILE A 149 -7.52 -9.64 -3.89
N HIS A 150 -7.43 -10.91 -4.30
CA HIS A 150 -8.46 -11.48 -5.15
C HIS A 150 -9.73 -11.74 -4.32
N PRO A 151 -10.95 -11.49 -4.84
CA PRO A 151 -12.19 -11.67 -4.04
C PRO A 151 -12.37 -13.06 -3.43
N LYS A 152 -11.80 -14.10 -4.04
CA LYS A 152 -11.85 -15.48 -3.53
C LYS A 152 -10.98 -15.73 -2.30
N GLU A 153 -10.03 -14.82 -2.02
CA GLU A 153 -9.16 -14.93 -0.85
C GLU A 153 -9.79 -14.32 0.40
N TYR A 154 -10.86 -13.55 0.21
CA TYR A 154 -11.49 -12.82 1.32
C TYR A 154 -12.09 -13.78 2.34
N GLU A 155 -11.77 -13.52 3.58
CA GLU A 155 -12.37 -14.11 4.78
C GLU A 155 -12.43 -13.05 5.89
N VAL A 156 -13.50 -13.07 6.66
CA VAL A 156 -13.66 -12.16 7.80
C VAL A 156 -12.54 -12.38 8.81
N GLN A 157 -11.90 -11.30 9.25
CA GLN A 157 -10.85 -11.34 10.26
C GLN A 157 -11.40 -10.90 11.61
N ALA A 158 -11.12 -11.69 12.66
CA ALA A 158 -11.41 -11.32 14.03
C ALA A 158 -10.22 -10.51 14.57
N LEU A 159 -10.33 -9.18 14.55
CA LEU A 159 -9.31 -8.24 15.01
C LEU A 159 -9.74 -7.59 16.31
N GLU A 160 -8.78 -7.28 17.18
CA GLU A 160 -9.03 -6.63 18.46
C GLU A 160 -9.05 -5.10 18.34
N ASN A 161 -8.10 -4.54 17.58
CA ASN A 161 -7.84 -3.11 17.51
C ASN A 161 -8.40 -2.45 16.25
N PHE A 162 -8.65 -3.22 15.19
CA PHE A 162 -9.16 -2.72 13.93
C PHE A 162 -10.54 -3.30 13.59
N GLU A 163 -11.28 -2.60 12.76
CA GLU A 163 -12.54 -3.08 12.20
C GLU A 163 -12.62 -2.79 10.70
N GLU A 164 -13.23 -3.71 9.98
CA GLU A 164 -13.52 -3.53 8.56
C GLU A 164 -14.64 -2.51 8.39
N ILE A 165 -14.39 -1.47 7.59
CA ILE A 165 -15.36 -0.39 7.35
C ILE A 165 -15.97 -0.43 5.96
N GLU A 166 -15.27 -0.97 4.96
CA GLU A 166 -15.73 -0.95 3.58
C GLU A 166 -15.05 -2.01 2.74
N GLN A 167 -15.77 -2.47 1.70
CA GLN A 167 -15.23 -3.28 0.61
C GLN A 167 -15.58 -2.67 -0.74
N ARG A 168 -14.64 -2.71 -1.68
CA ARG A 168 -14.85 -2.32 -3.09
C ARG A 168 -14.33 -3.40 -4.02
N LYS A 169 -15.22 -3.97 -4.83
CA LYS A 169 -14.88 -5.01 -5.79
C LYS A 169 -14.80 -4.47 -7.20
N TYR A 170 -13.67 -4.77 -7.85
CA TYR A 170 -13.38 -4.40 -9.24
C TYR A 170 -12.94 -5.66 -10.00
N SER A 171 -13.87 -6.39 -10.60
CA SER A 171 -13.61 -7.64 -11.32
C SER A 171 -12.83 -8.65 -10.44
N SER A 172 -11.55 -8.88 -10.71
CA SER A 172 -10.67 -9.80 -9.98
C SER A 172 -9.91 -9.16 -8.81
N THR A 173 -10.23 -7.91 -8.46
CA THR A 173 -9.60 -7.18 -7.36
C THR A 173 -10.65 -6.80 -6.33
N LEU A 174 -10.36 -7.08 -5.06
CA LEU A 174 -11.11 -6.60 -3.91
C LEU A 174 -10.20 -5.68 -3.08
N LEU A 175 -10.69 -4.48 -2.81
CA LEU A 175 -10.12 -3.58 -1.82
C LEU A 175 -10.93 -3.69 -0.54
N VAL A 176 -10.26 -3.92 0.59
CA VAL A 176 -10.87 -3.99 1.92
C VAL A 176 -10.21 -2.94 2.80
N PHE A 177 -11.03 -2.11 3.44
CA PHE A 177 -10.59 -0.98 4.25
C PHE A 177 -10.83 -1.28 5.72
N TYR A 178 -9.83 -0.99 6.56
CA TYR A 178 -9.89 -1.14 8.01
C TYR A 178 -9.47 0.17 8.68
N GLU A 179 -10.09 0.49 9.78
CA GLU A 179 -9.75 1.62 10.67
C GLU A 179 -9.57 1.14 12.11
N HIS A 180 -9.03 2.01 12.96
CA HIS A 180 -9.06 1.75 14.39
C HIS A 180 -10.50 1.56 14.86
N ARG A 181 -10.69 0.51 15.65
CA ARG A 181 -11.98 0.27 16.30
C ARG A 181 -12.31 1.43 17.22
N GLN A 182 -13.47 2.02 17.06
CA GLN A 182 -13.91 3.08 17.95
C GLN A 182 -14.29 2.49 19.31
N GLU A 183 -13.76 3.05 20.38
CA GLU A 183 -14.22 2.71 21.72
C GLU A 183 -15.70 3.10 21.87
N ALA A 184 -16.48 2.15 22.35
CA ALA A 184 -17.93 2.34 22.58
C ALA A 184 -18.19 3.31 23.73
#